data_96534076b9a012f7f8d299f39a95dcbc
#
_entry.id   96534076b9a012f7f8d299f39a95dcbc
#
_cell.length_a   1.000
_cell.length_b   1.000
_cell.length_c   1.000
_cell.angle_alpha   90.00
_cell.angle_beta   90.00
_cell.angle_gamma   90.00
#
_symmetry.space_group_name_H-M   'P 1'
#
loop_
_entity.id
_entity.type
_entity.pdbx_description
1 polymer ?
#
loop_
_entity_poly.entity_id
_entity_poly.type
_entity_poly.pdbx_seq_one_letter_code
_entity_poly.pdbx_strand_id
1 'polypeptide(L)'
;KENTMVSCALLYNFTGKKAEMTKMVCMMMNIRFKSVGQEDYHQPLGALLGMEDVPLKEAKADNAPMAEEMLLLHGFGADKLQKFLTALQRVGVGRIDLKAMLTENNRTWSGLDLYEELCQERDYFKQKEEEKRRQQAEDKK
;
A
#
# COMPACT_ATOMS: atom_id res chain seq x y z
N LYS A 1 -10.30 25.70 11.95
CA LYS A 1 -10.07 25.23 11.53
C LYS A 1 -10.14 23.93 11.34
N GLU A 2 -10.37 23.53 10.70
CA GLU A 2 -10.59 22.35 10.69
C GLU A 2 -9.48 21.58 10.45
N ASN A 3 -9.20 20.68 11.14
CA ASN A 3 -8.15 19.79 11.02
C ASN A 3 -8.59 18.54 10.38
N THR A 4 -9.27 18.71 9.30
CA THR A 4 -9.74 17.58 8.59
C THR A 4 -8.56 16.91 7.95
N MET A 5 -8.26 15.69 8.35
CA MET A 5 -7.21 14.95 7.73
C MET A 5 -7.59 14.63 6.30
N VAL A 6 -6.70 14.94 5.37
CA VAL A 6 -6.91 14.58 3.97
C VAL A 6 -6.40 13.16 3.78
N SER A 7 -7.27 12.27 3.31
CA SER A 7 -6.89 10.89 3.04
C SER A 7 -6.18 10.81 1.71
N CYS A 8 -5.05 10.10 1.70
CA CYS A 8 -4.23 9.95 0.50
C CYS A 8 -3.87 8.50 0.29
N ALA A 9 -3.72 8.11 -0.97
CA ALA A 9 -3.32 6.75 -1.33
C ALA A 9 -2.25 6.82 -2.42
N LEU A 10 -1.16 6.08 -2.23
CA LEU A 10 -0.17 5.88 -3.27
C LEU A 10 -0.37 4.50 -3.86
N LEU A 11 -0.53 4.42 -5.17
CA LEU A 11 -0.78 3.18 -5.87
C LEU A 11 0.48 2.78 -6.62
N TYR A 12 1.05 1.63 -6.25
CA TYR A 12 2.26 1.11 -6.88
C TYR A 12 1.90 -0.12 -7.70
N ASN A 13 2.17 -0.05 -8.99
CA ASN A 13 2.00 -1.19 -9.90
C ASN A 13 0.54 -1.65 -10.03
N PHE A 14 -0.39 -0.71 -9.92
CA PHE A 14 -1.79 -0.99 -10.25
C PHE A 14 -1.97 -0.82 -11.74
N THR A 15 -2.59 -1.79 -12.40
CA THR A 15 -2.78 -1.74 -13.86
C THR A 15 -4.18 -2.22 -14.22
N GLY A 16 -4.61 -1.84 -15.43
CA GLY A 16 -5.84 -2.35 -16.02
C GLY A 16 -7.08 -2.01 -15.22
N LYS A 17 -8.01 -2.95 -15.21
CA LYS A 17 -9.29 -2.75 -14.55
C LYS A 17 -9.15 -2.51 -13.06
N LYS A 18 -8.22 -3.21 -12.42
CA LYS A 18 -7.99 -3.04 -10.99
C LYS A 18 -7.58 -1.60 -10.69
N ALA A 19 -6.72 -1.03 -11.51
CA ALA A 19 -6.32 0.36 -11.34
C ALA A 19 -7.50 1.30 -11.49
N GLU A 20 -8.31 1.10 -12.54
CA GLU A 20 -9.46 1.94 -12.81
C GLU A 20 -10.45 1.93 -11.65
N MET A 21 -10.77 0.73 -11.17
CA MET A 21 -11.77 0.59 -10.10
C MET A 21 -11.26 1.15 -8.77
N THR A 22 -9.98 0.96 -8.48
CA THR A 22 -9.40 1.52 -7.27
C THR A 22 -9.44 3.05 -7.29
N LYS A 23 -9.09 3.65 -8.43
CA LYS A 23 -9.15 5.10 -8.57
C LYS A 23 -10.58 5.61 -8.45
N MET A 24 -11.54 4.89 -9.01
CA MET A 24 -12.94 5.27 -8.90
C MET A 24 -13.40 5.30 -7.43
N VAL A 25 -13.04 4.27 -6.68
CA VAL A 25 -13.38 4.23 -5.26
C VAL A 25 -12.74 5.40 -4.52
N CYS A 26 -11.47 5.71 -4.83
CA CYS A 26 -10.81 6.85 -4.22
C CYS A 26 -11.56 8.13 -4.49
N MET A 27 -11.99 8.34 -5.74
CA MET A 27 -12.74 9.56 -6.09
C MET A 27 -14.05 9.62 -5.35
N MET A 28 -14.77 8.50 -5.28
CA MET A 28 -16.07 8.45 -4.62
C MET A 28 -15.97 8.72 -3.12
N MET A 29 -14.85 8.34 -2.52
CA MET A 29 -14.65 8.50 -1.08
C MET A 29 -13.83 9.73 -0.72
N ASN A 30 -13.55 10.58 -1.71
CA ASN A 30 -12.79 11.80 -1.49
C ASN A 30 -11.40 11.50 -0.95
N ILE A 31 -10.76 10.53 -1.55
CA ILE A 31 -9.37 10.15 -1.23
C ILE A 31 -8.49 10.64 -2.37
N ARG A 32 -7.47 11.42 -2.05
CA ARG A 32 -6.48 11.81 -3.05
C ARG A 32 -5.61 10.61 -3.37
N PHE A 33 -5.31 10.41 -4.63
CA PHE A 33 -4.47 9.28 -4.99
C PHE A 33 -3.41 9.71 -5.99
N LYS A 34 -2.34 8.93 -6.02
CA LYS A 34 -1.27 9.14 -6.96
C LYS A 34 -0.79 7.77 -7.42
N SER A 35 -0.73 7.56 -8.74
CA SER A 35 -0.12 6.38 -9.29
C SER A 35 1.37 6.64 -9.38
N VAL A 36 2.17 5.79 -8.74
CA VAL A 36 3.61 5.95 -8.68
C VAL A 36 4.22 5.11 -9.78
N GLY A 37 4.92 5.76 -10.73
CA GLY A 37 5.60 5.05 -11.79
C GLY A 37 6.91 4.46 -11.32
N GLN A 38 7.42 3.49 -12.08
CA GLN A 38 8.66 2.81 -11.70
C GLN A 38 9.82 3.78 -11.54
N GLU A 39 9.84 4.85 -12.31
CA GLU A 39 10.89 5.86 -12.22
C GLU A 39 10.90 6.58 -10.87
N ASP A 40 9.85 6.44 -10.08
CA ASP A 40 9.73 7.08 -8.78
C ASP A 40 9.65 6.09 -7.62
N TYR A 41 9.91 4.81 -7.87
CA TYR A 41 9.86 3.80 -6.80
C TYR A 41 10.88 4.06 -5.70
N HIS A 42 11.95 4.78 -6.00
CA HIS A 42 12.98 5.12 -5.01
C HIS A 42 12.62 6.34 -4.17
N GLN A 43 11.55 7.04 -4.53
CA GLN A 43 11.18 8.26 -3.81
C GLN A 43 10.71 7.93 -2.39
N PRO A 44 11.07 8.77 -1.42
CA PRO A 44 10.53 8.58 -0.07
C PRO A 44 9.01 8.72 -0.07
N LEU A 45 8.36 7.93 0.76
CA LEU A 45 6.90 7.93 0.82
C LEU A 45 6.36 9.31 1.13
N GLY A 46 6.93 9.97 2.14
CA GLY A 46 6.49 11.32 2.50
C GLY A 46 6.68 12.34 1.41
N ALA A 47 7.74 12.17 0.60
CA ALA A 47 7.99 13.09 -0.51
C ALA A 47 6.88 12.98 -1.56
N LEU A 48 6.46 11.77 -1.86
CA LEU A 48 5.37 11.57 -2.83
C LEU A 48 4.05 12.10 -2.31
N LEU A 49 3.90 12.18 -0.99
CA LEU A 49 2.69 12.73 -0.37
C LEU A 49 2.78 14.25 -0.20
N GLY A 50 3.89 14.86 -0.58
CA GLY A 50 4.02 16.30 -0.51
C GLY A 50 4.46 16.86 0.83
N MET A 51 5.07 16.03 1.67
CA MET A 51 5.57 16.51 2.96
C MET A 51 6.76 17.44 2.75
N GLU A 52 6.72 18.63 3.37
CA GLU A 52 7.71 19.65 3.10
C GLU A 52 9.11 19.27 3.56
N ASP A 53 9.20 18.48 4.63
CA ASP A 53 10.50 18.12 5.18
C ASP A 53 11.07 16.83 4.57
N VAL A 54 10.40 16.28 3.56
CA VAL A 54 10.91 15.09 2.85
C VAL A 54 10.96 15.43 1.37
N PRO A 55 12.11 15.85 0.86
CA PRO A 55 12.19 16.32 -0.52
C PRO A 55 12.17 15.19 -1.55
N LEU A 56 11.61 15.49 -2.71
CA LEU A 56 11.66 14.58 -3.84
C LEU A 56 13.07 14.55 -4.42
N LYS A 57 13.44 13.41 -4.97
CA LYS A 57 14.69 13.22 -5.67
C LYS A 57 14.41 13.15 -7.17
N GLU A 58 15.46 13.17 -7.98
CA GLU A 58 15.27 13.04 -9.40
C GLU A 58 14.77 11.64 -9.75
N ALA A 59 13.97 11.54 -10.81
CA ALA A 59 13.50 10.26 -11.28
C ALA A 59 14.65 9.40 -11.75
N LYS A 60 14.50 8.07 -11.65
CA LYS A 60 15.53 7.13 -12.06
C LYS A 60 14.95 6.09 -13.00
N ALA A 61 15.64 5.85 -14.10
CA ALA A 61 15.13 4.88 -15.08
C ALA A 61 15.39 3.43 -14.67
N ASP A 62 16.33 3.21 -13.73
CA ASP A 62 16.79 1.86 -13.43
C ASP A 62 16.31 1.32 -12.09
N ASN A 63 15.20 1.86 -11.56
CA ASN A 63 14.60 1.29 -10.35
C ASN A 63 14.12 -0.13 -10.64
N ALA A 64 14.25 -1.00 -9.64
CA ALA A 64 13.74 -2.36 -9.74
C ALA A 64 12.21 -2.34 -9.86
N PRO A 65 11.63 -3.25 -10.63
CA PRO A 65 10.17 -3.33 -10.74
C PRO A 65 9.58 -4.01 -9.51
N MET A 66 8.29 -3.80 -9.33
CA MET A 66 7.52 -4.53 -8.32
C MET A 66 6.69 -5.59 -9.03
N ALA A 67 6.71 -6.81 -8.50
CA ALA A 67 5.96 -7.90 -9.11
C ALA A 67 4.48 -7.85 -8.75
N GLU A 68 4.13 -7.23 -7.63
CA GLU A 68 2.76 -7.15 -7.15
C GLU A 68 2.39 -5.71 -6.90
N GLU A 69 1.08 -5.45 -6.84
CA GLU A 69 0.65 -4.09 -6.48
C GLU A 69 0.82 -3.85 -4.99
N MET A 70 1.06 -2.59 -4.64
CA MET A 70 1.23 -2.18 -3.26
C MET A 70 0.47 -0.88 -3.04
N LEU A 71 -0.12 -0.75 -1.85
CA LEU A 71 -0.93 0.41 -1.50
C LEU A 71 -0.39 1.05 -0.24
N LEU A 72 -0.08 2.35 -0.32
CA LEU A 72 0.34 3.11 0.86
C LEU A 72 -0.77 4.11 1.17
N LEU A 73 -1.25 4.11 2.40
CA LEU A 73 -2.38 4.92 2.82
C LEU A 73 -1.97 5.91 3.89
N HIS A 74 -2.56 7.09 3.84
CA HIS A 74 -2.28 8.14 4.83
C HIS A 74 -3.55 8.93 5.08
N GLY A 75 -3.78 9.29 6.35
CA GLY A 75 -4.92 10.12 6.70
C GLY A 75 -6.23 9.37 6.80
N PHE A 76 -6.18 8.09 7.12
CA PHE A 76 -7.38 7.28 7.29
C PHE A 76 -7.61 7.00 8.77
N GLY A 77 -8.81 7.30 9.25
CA GLY A 77 -9.23 6.74 10.53
C GLY A 77 -9.70 5.31 10.32
N ALA A 78 -9.94 4.61 11.43
CA ALA A 78 -10.31 3.18 11.36
C ALA A 78 -11.59 2.98 10.57
N ASP A 79 -12.58 3.85 10.75
CA ASP A 79 -13.86 3.71 10.07
C ASP A 79 -13.72 3.89 8.57
N LYS A 80 -13.02 4.94 8.15
CA LYS A 80 -12.83 5.22 6.73
C LYS A 80 -12.00 4.13 6.06
N LEU A 81 -11.00 3.62 6.77
CA LEU A 81 -10.19 2.54 6.24
C LEU A 81 -11.06 1.30 5.97
N GLN A 82 -11.90 0.95 6.94
CA GLN A 82 -12.77 -0.21 6.78
C GLN A 82 -13.73 -0.02 5.60
N LYS A 83 -14.29 1.17 5.48
CA LYS A 83 -15.20 1.46 4.37
C LYS A 83 -14.48 1.39 3.02
N PHE A 84 -13.24 1.87 2.98
CA PHE A 84 -12.44 1.84 1.76
C PHE A 84 -12.17 0.40 1.32
N LEU A 85 -11.73 -0.43 2.26
CA LEU A 85 -11.43 -1.83 1.95
C LEU A 85 -12.69 -2.58 1.52
N THR A 86 -13.81 -2.31 2.18
CA THR A 86 -15.09 -2.91 1.79
C THR A 86 -15.50 -2.49 0.38
N ALA A 87 -15.32 -1.21 0.06
CA ALA A 87 -15.67 -0.71 -1.27
C ALA A 87 -14.84 -1.37 -2.35
N LEU A 88 -13.55 -1.58 -2.09
CA LEU A 88 -12.68 -2.28 -3.05
C LEU A 88 -13.17 -3.70 -3.30
N GLN A 89 -13.63 -4.38 -2.25
CA GLN A 89 -14.20 -5.71 -2.42
C GLN A 89 -15.45 -5.67 -3.29
N ARG A 90 -16.32 -4.71 -3.03
CA ARG A 90 -17.59 -4.63 -3.74
C ARG A 90 -17.44 -4.37 -5.23
N VAL A 91 -16.41 -3.61 -5.61
CA VAL A 91 -16.22 -3.32 -7.04
C VAL A 91 -15.31 -4.35 -7.71
N GLY A 92 -14.93 -5.40 -7.01
CA GLY A 92 -14.21 -6.50 -7.62
C GLY A 92 -12.70 -6.37 -7.60
N VAL A 93 -12.16 -5.36 -6.93
CA VAL A 93 -10.70 -5.24 -6.80
C VAL A 93 -10.18 -6.35 -5.90
N GLY A 94 -10.94 -6.67 -4.85
CA GLY A 94 -10.58 -7.72 -3.95
C GLY A 94 -9.57 -7.27 -2.90
N ARG A 95 -8.85 -8.24 -2.36
CA ARG A 95 -7.88 -7.98 -1.31
C ARG A 95 -6.54 -7.58 -1.92
N ILE A 96 -5.94 -6.55 -1.36
CA ILE A 96 -4.59 -6.15 -1.72
C ILE A 96 -3.68 -6.58 -0.57
N ASP A 97 -2.79 -7.53 -0.87
CA ASP A 97 -1.97 -8.13 0.17
C ASP A 97 -0.92 -7.18 0.73
N LEU A 98 -0.36 -6.34 -0.13
CA LEU A 98 0.72 -5.44 0.29
C LEU A 98 0.14 -4.06 0.50
N LYS A 99 -0.13 -3.71 1.75
CA LYS A 99 -0.63 -2.38 2.07
C LYS A 99 -0.13 -1.96 3.44
N ALA A 100 0.08 -0.67 3.59
CA ALA A 100 0.58 -0.12 4.83
C ALA A 100 0.05 1.29 5.02
N MET A 101 0.05 1.74 6.26
CA MET A 101 -0.24 3.13 6.60
C MET A 101 1.08 3.87 6.75
N LEU A 102 1.07 5.15 6.41
CA LEU A 102 2.24 5.99 6.64
C LEU A 102 2.43 6.20 8.14
N THR A 103 3.67 6.11 8.60
CA THR A 103 4.04 6.33 10.00
C THR A 103 5.21 7.28 10.08
N GLU A 104 5.49 7.77 11.28
CA GLU A 104 6.69 8.57 11.50
C GLU A 104 7.94 7.80 11.09
N ASN A 105 7.93 6.50 11.33
CA ASN A 105 9.09 5.68 11.04
C ASN A 105 9.30 5.47 9.54
N ASN A 106 8.22 5.19 8.79
CA ASN A 106 8.40 4.81 7.38
C ASN A 106 8.27 5.97 6.39
N ARG A 107 7.98 7.18 6.85
CA ARG A 107 7.75 8.29 5.92
C ARG A 107 8.98 8.69 5.10
N THR A 108 10.16 8.31 5.57
CA THR A 108 11.40 8.57 4.83
C THR A 108 11.87 7.34 4.05
N TRP A 109 11.17 6.22 4.16
CA TRP A 109 11.51 5.02 3.38
C TRP A 109 11.11 5.21 1.93
N SER A 110 11.84 4.57 1.03
CA SER A 110 11.41 4.50 -0.37
C SER A 110 10.28 3.49 -0.52
N GLY A 111 9.57 3.60 -1.65
CA GLY A 111 8.57 2.60 -1.96
C GLY A 111 9.18 1.21 -2.09
N LEU A 112 10.41 1.12 -2.63
CA LEU A 112 11.08 -0.17 -2.75
C LEU A 112 11.38 -0.78 -1.40
N ASP A 113 11.81 0.02 -0.43
CA ASP A 113 12.09 -0.48 0.91
C ASP A 113 10.81 -0.99 1.57
N LEU A 114 9.73 -0.22 1.44
CA LEU A 114 8.45 -0.65 2.00
C LEU A 114 7.97 -1.94 1.36
N TYR A 115 8.09 -2.02 0.03
CA TYR A 115 7.67 -3.20 -0.71
C TYR A 115 8.40 -4.45 -0.21
N GLU A 116 9.72 -4.34 -0.05
CA GLU A 116 10.52 -5.46 0.42
C GLU A 116 10.10 -5.88 1.82
N GLU A 117 9.88 -4.90 2.68
CA GLU A 117 9.47 -5.18 4.06
C GLU A 117 8.13 -5.90 4.10
N LEU A 118 7.15 -5.42 3.33
CA LEU A 118 5.82 -6.02 3.32
C LEU A 118 5.84 -7.44 2.73
N CYS A 119 6.65 -7.65 1.70
CA CYS A 119 6.79 -9.00 1.14
C CYS A 119 7.38 -9.96 2.15
N GLN A 120 8.41 -9.51 2.88
CA GLN A 120 9.03 -10.36 3.89
C GLN A 120 8.07 -10.68 5.02
N GLU A 121 7.30 -9.70 5.46
CA GLU A 121 6.31 -9.93 6.51
C GLU A 121 5.25 -10.93 6.08
N ARG A 122 4.73 -10.76 4.87
CA ARG A 122 3.70 -11.66 4.36
C ARG A 122 4.23 -13.09 4.27
N ASP A 123 5.43 -13.24 3.74
CA ASP A 123 6.01 -14.57 3.56
C ASP A 123 6.29 -15.23 4.89
N TYR A 124 6.72 -14.44 5.86
CA TYR A 124 6.95 -14.94 7.21
C TYR A 124 5.66 -15.48 7.83
N PHE A 125 4.59 -14.71 7.76
CA PHE A 125 3.31 -15.14 8.32
C PHE A 125 2.73 -16.35 7.59
N LYS A 126 2.92 -16.40 6.26
CA LYS A 126 2.49 -17.56 5.49
C LYS A 126 3.20 -18.82 5.93
N GLN A 127 4.51 -18.70 6.13
CA GLN A 127 5.31 -19.84 6.56
C GLN A 127 4.88 -20.31 7.94
N LYS A 128 4.61 -19.38 8.85
CA LYS A 128 4.15 -19.71 10.18
C LYS A 128 2.82 -20.42 10.16
N GLU A 129 1.92 -19.99 9.31
CA GLU A 129 0.61 -20.64 9.18
C GLU A 129 0.72 -22.06 8.65
N GLU A 130 1.61 -22.26 7.68
CA GLU A 130 1.82 -23.61 7.15
C GLU A 130 2.41 -24.54 8.18
N GLU A 131 3.37 -24.06 8.96
CA GLU A 131 3.95 -24.84 10.05
C GLU A 131 2.88 -25.23 11.06
N LYS A 132 2.02 -24.27 11.41
CA LYS A 132 0.95 -24.54 12.35
C LYS A 132 -0.02 -25.61 11.84
N ARG A 133 -0.37 -25.52 10.55
CA ARG A 133 -1.27 -26.51 9.96
C ARG A 133 -0.64 -27.90 9.93
N ARG A 134 0.66 -27.98 9.60
CA ARG A 134 1.35 -29.26 9.63
C ARG A 134 1.39 -29.85 11.03
N GLN A 135 1.65 -29.01 12.01
CA GLN A 135 1.68 -29.46 13.40
C GLN A 135 0.32 -29.99 13.84
N GLN A 136 -0.74 -29.27 13.47
CA GLN A 136 -2.09 -29.72 13.81
C GLN A 136 -2.45 -31.03 13.12
N ALA A 137 -2.03 -31.20 11.90
CA ALA A 137 -2.29 -32.45 11.18
C ALA A 137 -1.57 -33.64 11.83
N GLU A 138 -0.34 -33.41 12.29
CA GLU A 138 0.42 -34.45 12.98
C GLU A 138 -0.22 -34.79 14.31
N ASP A 139 -0.71 -33.78 15.02
CA ASP A 139 -1.32 -34.02 16.33
C ASP A 139 -2.60 -34.80 16.24
N LYS A 140 -3.21 -34.86 15.07
CA LYS A 140 -4.45 -35.61 14.86
C LYS A 140 -4.25 -37.07 14.51
N LYS A 141 -3.01 -37.52 14.32
CA LYS A 141 -2.73 -38.90 13.96
C LYS A 141 -2.77 -39.85 15.16
#